data_0913472aa7901c146c3a80492d6ac81e
#
_entry.id   0913472aa7901c146c3a80492d6ac81e
#
_cell.length_a   1.000
_cell.length_b   1.000
_cell.length_c   1.000
_cell.angle_alpha   90.00
_cell.angle_beta   90.00
_cell.angle_gamma   90.00
#
_symmetry.space_group_name_H-M   'P 1'
#
loop_
_entity.id
_entity.type
_entity.pdbx_description
1 polymer ?
#
loop_
_entity_poly.entity_id
_entity_poly.type
_entity_poly.pdbx_seq_one_letter_code
_entity_poly.pdbx_strand_id
1 'polypeptide(L)'
;MEENSKYINGNEVISLSNRDDNVLLGHHTYKAEEFLQRLGKHIDCHQKEKWIDKGVPCKMLAPNQQWQKGKVKICLQFIPDKPESILDDIRLDNQ
;
A
#
# COMPACT_ATOMS: atom_id res chain seq x y z
N MET A 1 2.30 15.64 6.24
CA MET A 1 0.91 15.34 6.19
C MET A 1 0.60 14.26 5.21
N GLU A 2 -0.35 13.48 5.55
CA GLU A 2 -0.68 12.38 4.69
C GLU A 2 -2.04 12.49 4.11
N GLU A 3 -2.54 13.70 4.05
CA GLU A 3 -3.86 13.87 3.50
C GLU A 3 -3.93 13.48 2.05
N ASN A 4 -2.78 13.42 1.35
CA ASN A 4 -2.77 12.99 -0.04
C ASN A 4 -2.50 11.51 -0.20
N SER A 5 -2.31 10.81 0.91
CA SER A 5 -2.08 9.38 0.85
C SER A 5 -3.35 8.67 0.45
N LYS A 6 -3.19 7.53 -0.19
CA LYS A 6 -4.36 6.75 -0.57
C LYS A 6 -3.98 5.28 -0.59
N TYR A 7 -4.98 4.45 -0.40
CA TYR A 7 -4.78 3.01 -0.56
C TYR A 7 -4.80 2.69 -2.04
N ILE A 8 -3.92 1.79 -2.43
CA ILE A 8 -3.73 1.47 -3.83
C ILE A 8 -4.68 0.36 -4.26
N ASN A 9 -5.37 0.57 -5.37
CA ASN A 9 -6.22 -0.47 -5.94
C ASN A 9 -5.36 -1.49 -6.64
N GLY A 10 -5.87 -2.72 -6.71
CA GLY A 10 -5.10 -3.81 -7.28
C GLY A 10 -4.69 -3.60 -8.72
N ASN A 11 -5.48 -2.84 -9.48
CA ASN A 11 -5.17 -2.64 -10.88
C ASN A 11 -4.23 -1.47 -11.14
N GLU A 12 -3.78 -0.79 -10.11
CA GLU A 12 -2.83 0.30 -10.28
C GLU A 12 -1.42 -0.25 -10.39
N VAL A 13 -0.60 0.43 -11.17
CA VAL A 13 0.74 -0.04 -11.49
C VAL A 13 1.77 0.67 -10.62
N ILE A 14 2.68 -0.09 -10.07
CA ILE A 14 3.77 0.42 -9.26
C ILE A 14 5.08 0.13 -9.97
N SER A 15 5.94 1.12 -10.06
CA SER A 15 7.27 0.92 -10.60
C SER A 15 8.27 1.42 -9.58
N LEU A 16 9.09 0.52 -9.08
CA LEU A 16 10.06 0.87 -8.05
C LEU A 16 11.21 1.65 -8.66
N SER A 17 11.62 2.71 -7.97
CA SER A 17 12.70 3.54 -8.46
C SER A 17 14.04 2.86 -8.33
N ASN A 18 14.20 2.05 -7.30
CA ASN A 18 15.46 1.34 -7.06
C ASN A 18 15.20 -0.15 -7.10
N ARG A 19 15.91 -0.83 -7.99
CA ARG A 19 15.72 -2.27 -8.15
C ARG A 19 16.03 -3.04 -6.89
N ASP A 20 16.89 -2.50 -6.05
CA ASP A 20 17.25 -3.17 -4.81
C ASP A 20 16.10 -3.25 -3.83
N ASP A 21 15.05 -2.47 -4.05
CA ASP A 21 13.88 -2.52 -3.18
C ASP A 21 12.89 -3.60 -3.62
N ASN A 22 13.16 -4.26 -4.72
CA ASN A 22 12.28 -5.29 -5.24
C ASN A 22 12.43 -6.56 -4.39
N VAL A 23 11.33 -7.07 -3.86
CA VAL A 23 11.44 -8.19 -2.92
C VAL A 23 10.71 -9.45 -3.32
N LEU A 24 9.48 -9.35 -3.75
CA LEU A 24 8.67 -10.55 -3.96
C LEU A 24 8.58 -11.00 -5.41
N LEU A 25 8.75 -10.09 -6.32
CA LEU A 25 8.54 -10.38 -7.73
C LEU A 25 9.85 -10.30 -8.48
N GLY A 26 9.86 -10.88 -9.67
CA GLY A 26 11.08 -10.90 -10.45
C GLY A 26 11.33 -9.63 -11.24
N HIS A 27 10.43 -8.67 -11.15
CA HIS A 27 10.58 -7.41 -11.87
C HIS A 27 10.13 -6.28 -10.97
N HIS A 28 10.53 -5.07 -11.32
CA HIS A 28 10.27 -3.93 -10.43
C HIS A 28 9.08 -3.07 -10.86
N THR A 29 8.39 -3.44 -11.91
CA THR A 29 7.17 -2.75 -12.34
C THR A 29 6.06 -3.79 -12.42
N TYR A 30 4.98 -3.56 -11.70
CA TYR A 30 3.93 -4.55 -11.61
C TYR A 30 2.65 -3.91 -11.11
N LYS A 31 1.54 -4.64 -11.24
CA LYS A 31 0.30 -4.19 -10.65
C LYS A 31 0.31 -4.50 -9.16
N ALA A 32 -0.35 -3.64 -8.41
CA ALA A 32 -0.40 -3.84 -6.96
C ALA A 32 -0.97 -5.21 -6.60
N GLU A 33 -1.93 -5.70 -7.37
CA GLU A 33 -2.52 -7.00 -7.06
C GLU A 33 -1.51 -8.13 -7.20
N GLU A 34 -0.54 -7.99 -8.11
CA GLU A 34 0.48 -9.03 -8.24
C GLU A 34 1.31 -9.12 -6.97
N PHE A 35 1.67 -7.97 -6.44
CA PHE A 35 2.46 -7.92 -5.22
C PHE A 35 1.67 -8.51 -4.05
N LEU A 36 0.40 -8.11 -3.92
CA LEU A 36 -0.42 -8.58 -2.82
C LEU A 36 -0.70 -10.07 -2.93
N GLN A 37 -0.90 -10.58 -4.13
CA GLN A 37 -1.11 -12.00 -4.31
C GLN A 37 0.12 -12.79 -3.88
N ARG A 38 1.29 -12.33 -4.26
CA ARG A 38 2.51 -13.02 -3.89
C ARG A 38 2.73 -12.94 -2.38
N LEU A 39 2.46 -11.78 -1.80
CA LEU A 39 2.59 -11.62 -0.36
C LEU A 39 1.61 -12.53 0.36
N GLY A 40 0.38 -12.59 -0.12
CA GLY A 40 -0.62 -13.43 0.49
C GLY A 40 -0.23 -14.89 0.52
N LYS A 41 0.43 -15.36 -0.53
CA LYS A 41 0.87 -16.74 -0.58
C LYS A 41 1.89 -17.03 0.51
N HIS A 42 2.72 -16.05 0.82
CA HIS A 42 3.72 -16.25 1.86
C HIS A 42 3.09 -16.28 3.25
N ILE A 43 1.97 -15.59 3.41
CA ILE A 43 1.29 -15.57 4.70
C ILE A 43 0.46 -16.82 4.89
N ASP A 44 -0.34 -17.17 3.89
CA ASP A 44 -1.20 -18.33 3.97
C ASP A 44 -1.52 -18.79 2.57
N CYS A 45 -0.84 -19.80 2.10
CA CYS A 45 -1.00 -20.23 0.72
C CYS A 45 -2.38 -20.79 0.43
N HIS A 46 -3.13 -21.15 1.47
CA HIS A 46 -4.46 -21.72 1.27
C HIS A 46 -5.56 -20.68 1.32
N GLN A 47 -5.37 -19.64 2.13
CA GLN A 47 -6.42 -18.65 2.32
C GLN A 47 -5.89 -17.23 2.16
N LYS A 48 -5.08 -17.01 1.16
CA LYS A 48 -4.47 -15.71 0.97
C LYS A 48 -5.50 -14.61 0.78
N GLU A 49 -6.66 -14.94 0.19
CA GLU A 49 -7.67 -13.93 -0.05
C GLU A 49 -8.24 -13.34 1.22
N LYS A 50 -8.17 -14.08 2.30
CA LYS A 50 -8.67 -13.53 3.55
C LYS A 50 -7.88 -12.31 3.96
N TRP A 51 -6.57 -12.37 3.80
CA TRP A 51 -5.71 -11.29 4.25
C TRP A 51 -5.58 -10.14 3.25
N ILE A 52 -5.73 -10.42 1.97
CA ILE A 52 -5.47 -9.39 0.98
C ILE A 52 -6.72 -8.88 0.29
N ASP A 53 -7.85 -9.52 0.49
CA ASP A 53 -9.06 -9.13 -0.23
C ASP A 53 -10.27 -9.06 0.67
N LYS A 54 -10.69 -10.19 1.21
CA LYS A 54 -11.93 -10.24 1.98
C LYS A 54 -11.82 -9.65 3.36
N GLY A 55 -10.65 -9.76 3.97
CA GLY A 55 -10.47 -9.30 5.33
C GLY A 55 -10.69 -10.42 6.34
N VAL A 56 -9.94 -10.35 7.42
CA VAL A 56 -9.99 -11.34 8.48
C VAL A 56 -10.82 -10.77 9.63
N PRO A 57 -11.87 -11.47 10.07
CA PRO A 57 -12.70 -10.95 11.15
C PRO A 57 -11.88 -10.74 12.41
N CYS A 58 -12.10 -9.63 13.06
CA CYS A 58 -11.34 -9.31 14.26
C CYS A 58 -12.05 -8.24 15.07
N LYS A 59 -11.46 -7.93 16.21
CA LYS A 59 -11.87 -6.79 17.00
C LYS A 59 -10.68 -5.87 17.14
N MET A 60 -10.93 -4.58 17.14
CA MET A 60 -9.89 -3.61 17.27
C MET A 60 -10.14 -2.73 18.46
N LEU A 61 -9.07 -2.42 19.19
CA LEU A 61 -9.15 -1.52 20.33
C LEU A 61 -8.25 -0.33 20.08
N ALA A 62 -8.83 0.85 20.01
CA ALA A 62 -8.07 2.07 19.84
C ALA A 62 -8.01 2.79 21.19
N PRO A 63 -6.99 3.66 21.39
CA PRO A 63 -6.88 4.38 22.65
C PRO A 63 -8.16 5.17 22.95
N ASN A 64 -8.62 5.08 24.18
CA ASN A 64 -9.79 5.81 24.64
C ASN A 64 -11.07 5.42 23.92
N GLN A 65 -11.12 4.21 23.37
CA GLN A 65 -12.30 3.74 22.69
C GLN A 65 -12.60 2.32 23.15
N GLN A 66 -13.76 1.84 22.78
CA GLN A 66 -14.15 0.48 23.12
C GLN A 66 -13.81 -0.44 21.98
N TRP A 67 -13.85 -1.73 22.24
CA TRP A 67 -13.61 -2.73 21.22
C TRP A 67 -14.62 -2.60 20.11
N GLN A 68 -14.14 -2.68 18.87
CA GLN A 68 -14.99 -2.62 17.71
C GLN A 68 -14.81 -3.89 16.90
N LYS A 69 -15.90 -4.43 16.41
CA LYS A 69 -15.85 -5.60 15.56
C LYS A 69 -15.68 -5.16 14.12
N GLY A 70 -14.92 -5.90 13.37
CA GLY A 70 -14.71 -5.57 11.99
C GLY A 70 -13.79 -6.59 11.33
N LYS A 71 -13.09 -6.15 10.32
CA LYS A 71 -12.16 -7.01 9.61
C LYS A 71 -10.88 -6.25 9.36
N VAL A 72 -9.79 -6.99 9.30
CA VAL A 72 -8.48 -6.42 9.00
C VAL A 72 -7.94 -7.07 7.74
N LYS A 73 -7.30 -6.28 6.91
CA LYS A 73 -6.66 -6.82 5.71
C LYS A 73 -5.41 -6.03 5.40
N ILE A 74 -4.57 -6.63 4.57
CA ILE A 74 -3.32 -6.00 4.17
C ILE A 74 -3.56 -5.24 2.88
N CYS A 75 -3.06 -4.03 2.80
CA CYS A 75 -3.16 -3.24 1.59
C CYS A 75 -1.92 -2.37 1.48
N LEU A 76 -1.72 -1.81 0.30
CA LEU A 76 -0.62 -0.90 0.05
C LEU A 76 -1.13 0.52 0.10
N GLN A 77 -0.32 1.40 0.62
CA GLN A 77 -0.66 2.81 0.72
C GLN A 77 0.36 3.61 -0.06
N PHE A 78 -0.11 4.49 -0.92
CA PHE A 78 0.77 5.35 -1.68
C PHE A 78 0.86 6.69 -0.96
N ILE A 79 2.08 7.14 -0.72
CA ILE A 79 2.32 8.41 -0.07
C ILE A 79 3.06 9.29 -1.07
N PRO A 80 2.38 10.26 -1.66
CA PRO A 80 3.04 11.09 -2.66
C PRO A 80 4.10 11.98 -2.01
N ASP A 81 5.10 12.30 -2.80
CA ASP A 81 6.08 13.26 -2.32
C ASP A 81 5.39 14.60 -2.15
N LYS A 82 6.01 15.45 -1.35
CA LYS A 82 5.36 16.70 -1.02
C LYS A 82 5.09 17.53 -2.28
N PRO A 83 3.84 17.90 -2.49
CA PRO A 83 3.51 18.69 -3.66
C PRO A 83 4.24 20.01 -3.68
N GLU A 84 4.44 20.62 -2.53
CA GLU A 84 5.09 21.91 -2.51
C GLU A 84 6.51 21.84 -3.01
N SER A 85 7.15 20.70 -2.88
CA SER A 85 8.49 20.54 -3.41
C SER A 85 8.49 20.70 -4.91
N ILE A 86 7.51 20.13 -5.53
CA ILE A 86 7.40 20.23 -6.96
C ILE A 86 7.12 21.63 -7.37
N LEU A 87 6.25 22.30 -6.66
CA LEU A 87 5.93 23.66 -6.97
C LEU A 87 7.11 24.57 -6.77
N ASP A 88 7.85 24.33 -5.73
CA ASP A 88 9.01 25.14 -5.48
C ASP A 88 10.01 25.00 -6.60
N ASP A 89 10.22 23.79 -7.05
CA ASP A 89 11.14 23.58 -8.12
C ASP A 89 10.70 24.34 -9.35
N ILE A 90 9.46 24.30 -9.62
CA ILE A 90 8.94 25.00 -10.78
C ILE A 90 9.17 26.46 -10.66
N ARG A 91 8.88 27.03 -9.52
CA ARG A 91 9.02 28.44 -9.33
C ARG A 91 10.45 28.88 -9.36
N LEU A 92 11.27 28.12 -8.71
CA LEU A 92 12.65 28.49 -8.61
C LEU A 92 13.33 28.44 -9.92
N ASP A 93 12.88 27.53 -10.64
CA ASP A 93 13.45 27.42 -11.89
C ASP A 93 13.11 28.49 -12.70
N ASN A 94 12.29 28.85 -12.08
CA ASN A 94 12.00 29.70 -12.54
C ASN A 94 12.59 30.42 -12.16
N GLN A 95 12.80 30.08 -11.41
CA GLN A 95 13.38 30.46 -11.04
C GLN A 95 14.14 30.39 -11.43
#